data_61ecb193177c71a9639a744e7055cc78
#
_entry.id   61ecb193177c71a9639a744e7055cc78
#
_cell.length_a   1.000
_cell.length_b   1.000
_cell.length_c   1.000
_cell.angle_alpha   90.00
_cell.angle_beta   90.00
_cell.angle_gamma   90.00
#
_symmetry.space_group_name_H-M   'P 1'
#
loop_
_entity.id
_entity.type
_entity.pdbx_description
1 polymer ?
#
loop_
_entity_poly.entity_id
_entity_poly.type
_entity_poly.pdbx_seq_one_letter_code
_entity_poly.pdbx_strand_id
1 'polypeptide(L)'
;MRLKDKVAIVTGGAHGIGLATARRYVAEGARVVIADIDAAAGEAAARTLGNACRFAATDVGSARDADNVVAEAARAFGGLDVLVNNAGIIHAADFLDLAEADFDRVLRVNLKGAFLTGQAAARRMVAQVKAGKPPGTIINMSSINAVVAIANHAPYCVSKGGIDQLTKVMALSLAPYGIRVNAIGPGSIMTDILKAVATDREAKRRILSRTPLGRIGEPDEIASIAVFLASPDASYITGETIYADGGRLGLNYTVPVEDAALD
;
A
#
# COMPACT_ATOMS: atom_id res chain seq x y z
N MET A 1 -21.83 -3.50 1.73
CA MET A 1 -20.61 -3.95 2.46
C MET A 1 -19.93 -5.04 1.62
N ARG A 2 -18.92 -4.63 0.85
CA ARG A 2 -18.19 -5.52 -0.09
C ARG A 2 -17.18 -6.45 0.61
N LEU A 3 -16.78 -6.13 1.84
CA LEU A 3 -15.78 -6.87 2.61
C LEU A 3 -16.38 -7.46 3.91
N LYS A 4 -17.70 -7.70 3.93
CA LYS A 4 -18.38 -8.26 5.10
C LYS A 4 -17.68 -9.53 5.57
N ASP A 5 -17.38 -9.58 6.88
CA ASP A 5 -16.74 -10.68 7.59
C ASP A 5 -15.30 -11.04 7.13
N LYS A 6 -14.70 -10.28 6.22
CA LYS A 6 -13.30 -10.45 5.81
C LYS A 6 -12.35 -10.00 6.91
N VAL A 7 -11.25 -10.72 7.07
CA VAL A 7 -10.15 -10.37 7.96
C VAL A 7 -8.99 -9.79 7.14
N ALA A 8 -8.57 -8.57 7.44
CA ALA A 8 -7.52 -7.89 6.70
C ALA A 8 -6.36 -7.46 7.62
N ILE A 9 -5.14 -7.48 7.06
CA ILE A 9 -3.97 -6.80 7.62
C ILE A 9 -3.64 -5.62 6.70
N VAL A 10 -3.37 -4.45 7.29
CA VAL A 10 -2.88 -3.26 6.57
C VAL A 10 -1.57 -2.83 7.21
N THR A 11 -0.44 -3.00 6.48
CA THR A 11 0.86 -2.54 6.96
C THR A 11 1.06 -1.05 6.69
N GLY A 12 1.76 -0.34 7.58
CA GLY A 12 1.80 1.13 7.54
C GLY A 12 0.41 1.73 7.74
N GLY A 13 -0.43 1.07 8.56
CA GLY A 13 -1.85 1.39 8.70
C GLY A 13 -2.17 2.50 9.69
N ALA A 14 -1.16 3.07 10.37
CA ALA A 14 -1.37 4.15 11.34
C ALA A 14 -1.58 5.52 10.69
N HIS A 15 -1.14 5.72 9.44
CA HIS A 15 -1.10 7.00 8.77
C HIS A 15 -1.54 6.94 7.29
N GLY A 16 -1.84 8.07 6.70
CA GLY A 16 -1.99 8.30 5.26
C GLY A 16 -2.91 7.29 4.55
N ILE A 17 -2.41 6.71 3.45
CA ILE A 17 -3.14 5.75 2.62
C ILE A 17 -3.50 4.49 3.41
N GLY A 18 -2.59 4.00 4.27
CA GLY A 18 -2.83 2.82 5.10
C GLY A 18 -3.99 3.01 6.05
N LEU A 19 -4.02 4.15 6.76
CA LEU A 19 -5.12 4.48 7.68
C LEU A 19 -6.45 4.66 6.94
N ALA A 20 -6.44 5.35 5.79
CA ALA A 20 -7.64 5.50 4.97
C ALA A 20 -8.16 4.13 4.49
N THR A 21 -7.25 3.22 4.08
CA THR A 21 -7.59 1.85 3.71
C THR A 21 -8.20 1.08 4.87
N ALA A 22 -7.59 1.15 6.07
CA ALA A 22 -8.11 0.48 7.26
C ALA A 22 -9.52 0.97 7.63
N ARG A 23 -9.74 2.29 7.61
CA ARG A 23 -11.07 2.91 7.84
C ARG A 23 -12.10 2.42 6.84
N ARG A 24 -11.74 2.45 5.56
CA ARG A 24 -12.65 2.03 4.48
C ARG A 24 -12.98 0.55 4.57
N TYR A 25 -12.02 -0.29 4.92
CA TYR A 25 -12.24 -1.72 5.11
C TYR A 25 -13.22 -2.01 6.25
N VAL A 26 -13.04 -1.33 7.40
CA VAL A 26 -13.98 -1.43 8.53
C VAL A 26 -15.39 -0.96 8.10
N ALA A 27 -15.49 0.16 7.39
CA ALA A 27 -16.78 0.66 6.88
C ALA A 27 -17.45 -0.30 5.88
N GLU A 28 -16.65 -1.11 5.17
CA GLU A 28 -17.15 -2.18 4.27
C GLU A 28 -17.37 -3.53 4.97
N GLY A 29 -17.28 -3.57 6.31
CA GLY A 29 -17.62 -4.72 7.14
C GLY A 29 -16.47 -5.68 7.42
N ALA A 30 -15.23 -5.31 7.12
CA ALA A 30 -14.06 -6.10 7.45
C ALA A 30 -13.63 -5.92 8.91
N ARG A 31 -12.90 -6.92 9.42
CA ARG A 31 -12.11 -6.84 10.64
C ARG A 31 -10.65 -6.59 10.25
N VAL A 32 -10.00 -5.60 10.86
CA VAL A 32 -8.69 -5.12 10.41
C VAL A 32 -7.65 -5.22 11.53
N VAL A 33 -6.47 -5.72 11.19
CA VAL A 33 -5.26 -5.53 12.00
C VAL A 33 -4.43 -4.43 11.34
N ILE A 34 -4.28 -3.31 12.02
CA ILE A 34 -3.31 -2.26 11.68
C ILE A 34 -1.94 -2.73 12.14
N ALA A 35 -1.00 -2.85 11.20
CA ALA A 35 0.38 -3.20 11.47
C ALA A 35 1.27 -1.99 11.19
N ASP A 36 1.93 -1.46 12.22
CA ASP A 36 2.77 -0.27 12.09
C ASP A 36 3.90 -0.30 13.13
N ILE A 37 4.99 0.41 12.84
CA ILE A 37 6.07 0.62 13.81
C ILE A 37 5.72 1.72 14.81
N ASP A 38 4.85 2.66 14.45
CA ASP A 38 4.34 3.72 15.33
C ASP A 38 3.22 3.19 16.21
N ALA A 39 3.61 2.72 17.40
CA ALA A 39 2.68 2.14 18.35
C ALA A 39 1.63 3.15 18.84
N ALA A 40 2.02 4.39 19.08
CA ALA A 40 1.12 5.40 19.61
C ALA A 40 0.00 5.76 18.61
N ALA A 41 0.37 6.02 17.35
CA ALA A 41 -0.59 6.32 16.30
C ALA A 41 -1.44 5.09 15.94
N GLY A 42 -0.83 3.91 15.87
CA GLY A 42 -1.53 2.66 15.57
C GLY A 42 -2.59 2.28 16.60
N GLU A 43 -2.27 2.41 17.89
CA GLU A 43 -3.23 2.19 18.98
C GLU A 43 -4.37 3.23 18.95
N ALA A 44 -4.05 4.51 18.69
CA ALA A 44 -5.06 5.56 18.58
C ALA A 44 -6.01 5.29 17.41
N ALA A 45 -5.48 4.89 16.25
CA ALA A 45 -6.25 4.50 15.08
C ALA A 45 -7.17 3.30 15.38
N ALA A 46 -6.63 2.25 16.01
CA ALA A 46 -7.40 1.05 16.34
C ALA A 46 -8.53 1.37 17.33
N ARG A 47 -8.26 2.22 18.35
CA ARG A 47 -9.33 2.68 19.29
C ARG A 47 -10.44 3.44 18.56
N THR A 48 -10.08 4.31 17.61
CA THR A 48 -11.06 5.09 16.83
C THR A 48 -11.94 4.18 15.96
N LEU A 49 -11.37 3.11 15.41
CA LEU A 49 -12.08 2.15 14.55
C LEU A 49 -12.86 1.09 15.35
N GLY A 50 -12.68 1.03 16.67
CA GLY A 50 -13.46 0.23 17.58
C GLY A 50 -13.19 -1.27 17.51
N ASN A 51 -14.20 -2.09 17.86
CA ASN A 51 -14.03 -3.54 18.01
C ASN A 51 -13.67 -4.30 16.73
N ALA A 52 -13.91 -3.71 15.57
CA ALA A 52 -13.54 -4.28 14.28
C ALA A 52 -12.04 -4.11 13.95
N CYS A 53 -11.28 -3.41 14.79
CA CYS A 53 -9.88 -3.14 14.57
C CYS A 53 -9.01 -3.58 15.75
N ARG A 54 -7.78 -4.01 15.43
CA ARG A 54 -6.70 -4.27 16.38
C ARG A 54 -5.42 -3.62 15.85
N PHE A 55 -4.52 -3.31 16.76
CA PHE A 55 -3.17 -2.85 16.42
C PHE A 55 -2.15 -3.94 16.77
N ALA A 56 -1.14 -4.08 15.92
CA ALA A 56 0.04 -4.92 16.15
C ALA A 56 1.30 -4.12 15.81
N ALA A 57 2.17 -3.89 16.80
CA ALA A 57 3.47 -3.27 16.55
C ALA A 57 4.30 -4.18 15.63
N THR A 58 4.71 -3.67 14.47
CA THR A 58 5.27 -4.49 13.39
C THR A 58 6.35 -3.72 12.64
N ASP A 59 7.58 -4.18 12.69
CA ASP A 59 8.61 -3.83 11.71
C ASP A 59 8.51 -4.80 10.52
N VAL A 60 7.99 -4.33 9.39
CA VAL A 60 7.83 -5.17 8.19
C VAL A 60 9.14 -5.74 7.67
N GLY A 61 10.29 -5.11 7.95
CA GLY A 61 11.61 -5.62 7.61
C GLY A 61 12.09 -6.79 8.48
N SER A 62 11.29 -7.24 9.47
CA SER A 62 11.53 -8.38 10.37
C SER A 62 10.63 -9.55 9.97
N ALA A 63 11.24 -10.70 9.64
CA ALA A 63 10.48 -11.92 9.34
C ALA A 63 9.63 -12.38 10.53
N ARG A 64 10.18 -12.24 11.76
CA ARG A 64 9.47 -12.57 12.99
C ARG A 64 8.20 -11.73 13.16
N ASP A 65 8.29 -10.42 12.90
CA ASP A 65 7.13 -9.54 13.07
C ASP A 65 6.09 -9.78 11.97
N ALA A 66 6.53 -10.12 10.76
CA ALA A 66 5.64 -10.54 9.68
C ALA A 66 4.84 -11.81 10.04
N ASP A 67 5.48 -12.81 10.66
CA ASP A 67 4.79 -13.99 11.16
C ASP A 67 3.86 -13.65 12.34
N ASN A 68 4.29 -12.79 13.26
CA ASN A 68 3.52 -12.38 14.43
C ASN A 68 2.22 -11.64 14.05
N VAL A 69 2.25 -10.73 13.08
CA VAL A 69 1.04 -10.00 12.68
C VAL A 69 0.03 -10.90 12.00
N VAL A 70 0.47 -11.90 11.24
CA VAL A 70 -0.42 -12.91 10.64
C VAL A 70 -1.03 -13.82 11.73
N ALA A 71 -0.23 -14.21 12.73
CA ALA A 71 -0.73 -14.96 13.88
C ALA A 71 -1.75 -14.15 14.70
N GLU A 72 -1.51 -12.83 14.87
CA GLU A 72 -2.45 -11.93 15.55
C GLU A 72 -3.79 -11.84 14.82
N ALA A 73 -3.80 -11.69 13.50
CA ALA A 73 -5.04 -11.67 12.72
C ALA A 73 -5.82 -12.99 12.89
N ALA A 74 -5.12 -14.11 12.84
CA ALA A 74 -5.72 -15.42 13.05
C ALA A 74 -6.28 -15.60 14.47
N ARG A 75 -5.57 -15.13 15.48
CA ARG A 75 -5.97 -15.20 16.90
C ARG A 75 -7.16 -14.30 17.20
N ALA A 76 -7.13 -13.05 16.73
CA ALA A 76 -8.15 -12.05 17.04
C ALA A 76 -9.43 -12.26 16.24
N PHE A 77 -9.33 -12.73 14.98
CA PHE A 77 -10.43 -12.72 14.04
C PHE A 77 -10.66 -14.05 13.31
N GLY A 78 -9.88 -15.09 13.59
CA GLY A 78 -10.10 -16.46 13.10
C GLY A 78 -9.46 -16.80 11.76
N GLY A 79 -8.74 -15.86 11.12
CA GLY A 79 -8.09 -16.12 9.83
C GLY A 79 -7.45 -14.89 9.21
N LEU A 80 -7.16 -14.99 7.90
CA LEU A 80 -6.66 -13.88 7.09
C LEU A 80 -7.19 -14.02 5.66
N ASP A 81 -7.94 -13.02 5.19
CA ASP A 81 -8.51 -12.98 3.85
C ASP A 81 -7.81 -11.94 2.95
N VAL A 82 -7.32 -10.84 3.53
CA VAL A 82 -6.72 -9.74 2.77
C VAL A 82 -5.43 -9.28 3.43
N LEU A 83 -4.37 -9.13 2.65
CA LEU A 83 -3.18 -8.38 3.05
C LEU A 83 -3.03 -7.15 2.18
N VAL A 84 -2.83 -5.97 2.80
CA VAL A 84 -2.40 -4.74 2.11
C VAL A 84 -0.98 -4.40 2.57
N ASN A 85 0.00 -4.63 1.70
CA ASN A 85 1.39 -4.23 1.87
C ASN A 85 1.53 -2.76 1.49
N ASN A 86 1.27 -1.87 2.46
CA ASN A 86 1.32 -0.43 2.24
C ASN A 86 2.52 0.24 2.93
N ALA A 87 3.12 -0.37 3.96
CA ALA A 87 4.27 0.20 4.64
C ALA A 87 5.37 0.60 3.66
N GLY A 88 5.88 1.82 3.80
CA GLY A 88 6.94 2.33 2.94
C GLY A 88 7.49 3.65 3.42
N ILE A 89 8.76 3.88 3.10
CA ILE A 89 9.49 5.11 3.39
C ILE A 89 10.09 5.68 2.12
N ILE A 90 10.39 6.97 2.16
CA ILE A 90 11.10 7.71 1.10
C ILE A 90 12.43 8.19 1.67
N HIS A 91 13.46 8.19 0.84
CA HIS A 91 14.72 8.88 1.09
C HIS A 91 15.13 9.61 -0.19
N ALA A 92 15.51 10.87 -0.03
CA ALA A 92 15.96 11.73 -1.12
C ALA A 92 17.46 12.06 -0.91
N ALA A 93 18.27 11.75 -1.91
CA ALA A 93 19.68 12.12 -1.99
C ALA A 93 20.09 12.15 -3.46
N ASP A 94 21.04 13.01 -3.80
CA ASP A 94 21.65 12.97 -5.13
C ASP A 94 22.34 11.63 -5.34
N PHE A 95 22.29 11.13 -6.59
CA PHE A 95 22.77 9.76 -6.87
C PHE A 95 24.22 9.53 -6.48
N LEU A 96 25.07 10.54 -6.64
CA LEU A 96 26.51 10.45 -6.30
C LEU A 96 26.77 10.51 -4.78
N ASP A 97 25.83 11.03 -4.00
CA ASP A 97 25.95 11.23 -2.54
C ASP A 97 25.10 10.24 -1.74
N LEU A 98 24.36 9.38 -2.43
CA LEU A 98 23.47 8.39 -1.79
C LEU A 98 24.30 7.35 -1.01
N ALA A 99 24.13 7.33 0.31
CA ALA A 99 24.77 6.34 1.16
C ALA A 99 24.16 4.95 0.97
N GLU A 100 24.99 3.91 0.94
CA GLU A 100 24.59 2.50 0.85
C GLU A 100 23.55 2.14 1.92
N ALA A 101 23.78 2.57 3.16
CA ALA A 101 22.89 2.31 4.29
C ALA A 101 21.47 2.89 4.09
N ASP A 102 21.35 4.05 3.43
CA ASP A 102 20.04 4.64 3.11
C ASP A 102 19.35 3.90 1.98
N PHE A 103 20.10 3.46 0.98
CA PHE A 103 19.60 2.60 -0.09
C PHE A 103 19.03 1.30 0.51
N ASP A 104 19.81 0.61 1.33
CA ASP A 104 19.42 -0.65 1.98
C ASP A 104 18.23 -0.47 2.91
N ARG A 105 18.18 0.62 3.68
CA ARG A 105 17.06 0.92 4.58
C ARG A 105 15.74 1.05 3.82
N VAL A 106 15.73 1.74 2.70
CA VAL A 106 14.51 1.88 1.88
C VAL A 106 14.11 0.55 1.27
N LEU A 107 15.03 -0.22 0.70
CA LEU A 107 14.73 -1.55 0.15
C LEU A 107 14.28 -2.53 1.23
N ARG A 108 14.87 -2.47 2.41
CA ARG A 108 14.49 -3.31 3.56
C ARG A 108 13.03 -3.09 3.94
N VAL A 109 12.56 -1.85 4.01
CA VAL A 109 11.17 -1.54 4.37
C VAL A 109 10.24 -1.79 3.18
N ASN A 110 10.50 -1.14 2.04
CA ASN A 110 9.53 -1.08 0.95
C ASN A 110 9.40 -2.40 0.18
N LEU A 111 10.52 -3.08 -0.09
CA LEU A 111 10.54 -4.26 -0.94
C LEU A 111 10.65 -5.55 -0.12
N LYS A 112 11.69 -5.68 0.71
CA LYS A 112 11.86 -6.86 1.56
C LYS A 112 10.70 -7.01 2.54
N GLY A 113 10.20 -5.91 3.10
CA GLY A 113 9.03 -5.92 3.99
C GLY A 113 7.79 -6.49 3.32
N ALA A 114 7.47 -6.04 2.11
CA ALA A 114 6.35 -6.58 1.34
C ALA A 114 6.53 -8.06 0.97
N PHE A 115 7.77 -8.49 0.70
CA PHE A 115 8.08 -9.90 0.50
C PHE A 115 7.83 -10.72 1.77
N LEU A 116 8.34 -10.31 2.92
CA LEU A 116 8.23 -11.07 4.18
C LEU A 116 6.77 -11.18 4.64
N THR A 117 6.05 -10.06 4.69
CA THR A 117 4.64 -10.04 5.07
C THR A 117 3.77 -10.77 4.06
N GLY A 118 4.07 -10.61 2.76
CA GLY A 118 3.41 -11.32 1.67
C GLY A 118 3.60 -12.83 1.77
N GLN A 119 4.81 -13.31 2.07
CA GLN A 119 5.11 -14.73 2.22
C GLN A 119 4.41 -15.34 3.46
N ALA A 120 4.44 -14.63 4.60
CA ALA A 120 3.76 -15.07 5.82
C ALA A 120 2.24 -15.16 5.60
N ALA A 121 1.64 -14.14 4.98
CA ALA A 121 0.22 -14.12 4.64
C ALA A 121 -0.15 -15.22 3.64
N ALA A 122 0.65 -15.42 2.59
CA ALA A 122 0.43 -16.45 1.58
C ALA A 122 0.43 -17.85 2.20
N ARG A 123 1.39 -18.16 3.09
CA ARG A 123 1.43 -19.44 3.81
C ARG A 123 0.12 -19.66 4.60
N ARG A 124 -0.37 -18.64 5.30
CA ARG A 124 -1.63 -18.71 6.04
C ARG A 124 -2.82 -18.91 5.11
N MET A 125 -2.94 -18.13 4.03
CA MET A 125 -4.02 -18.23 3.07
C MET A 125 -4.04 -19.60 2.37
N VAL A 126 -2.89 -20.11 1.95
CA VAL A 126 -2.77 -21.46 1.35
C VAL A 126 -3.24 -22.54 2.33
N ALA A 127 -2.85 -22.46 3.60
CA ALA A 127 -3.31 -23.40 4.62
C ALA A 127 -4.84 -23.32 4.80
N GLN A 128 -5.42 -22.13 4.75
CA GLN A 128 -6.88 -21.94 4.82
C GLN A 128 -7.59 -22.55 3.60
N VAL A 129 -7.07 -22.33 2.39
CA VAL A 129 -7.63 -22.92 1.17
C VAL A 129 -7.58 -24.46 1.23
N LYS A 130 -6.46 -25.05 1.66
CA LYS A 130 -6.33 -26.50 1.87
C LYS A 130 -7.31 -27.04 2.92
N ALA A 131 -7.74 -26.20 3.86
CA ALA A 131 -8.78 -26.52 4.85
C ALA A 131 -10.21 -26.19 4.38
N GLY A 132 -10.42 -25.92 3.09
CA GLY A 132 -11.74 -25.67 2.49
C GLY A 132 -12.28 -24.26 2.63
N LYS A 133 -11.46 -23.28 3.11
CA LYS A 133 -11.88 -21.87 3.16
C LYS A 133 -11.72 -21.19 1.78
N PRO A 134 -12.51 -20.17 1.49
CA PRO A 134 -12.32 -19.36 0.28
C PRO A 134 -10.91 -18.76 0.18
N PRO A 135 -10.38 -18.57 -1.04
CA PRO A 135 -9.08 -17.95 -1.25
C PRO A 135 -9.07 -16.47 -0.84
N GLY A 136 -7.90 -16.00 -0.42
CA GLY A 136 -7.64 -14.61 -0.05
C GLY A 136 -7.12 -13.76 -1.22
N THR A 137 -6.73 -12.51 -0.89
CA THR A 137 -6.08 -11.60 -1.83
C THR A 137 -4.98 -10.79 -1.15
N ILE A 138 -3.93 -10.46 -1.93
CA ILE A 138 -2.83 -9.61 -1.50
C ILE A 138 -2.80 -8.38 -2.40
N ILE A 139 -2.66 -7.20 -1.80
CA ILE A 139 -2.57 -5.91 -2.49
C ILE A 139 -1.26 -5.25 -2.08
N ASN A 140 -0.39 -5.00 -3.05
CA ASN A 140 0.88 -4.33 -2.83
C ASN A 140 0.77 -2.84 -3.19
N MET A 141 1.32 -1.95 -2.36
CA MET A 141 1.37 -0.53 -2.68
C MET A 141 2.62 -0.22 -3.48
N SER A 142 2.45 -0.11 -4.79
CA SER A 142 3.45 0.37 -5.73
C SER A 142 3.48 1.92 -5.77
N SER A 143 3.79 2.49 -6.89
CA SER A 143 3.80 3.93 -7.20
C SER A 143 3.89 4.13 -8.71
N ILE A 144 3.50 5.29 -9.23
CA ILE A 144 3.91 5.70 -10.57
C ILE A 144 5.44 5.68 -10.74
N ASN A 145 6.17 5.81 -9.62
CA ASN A 145 7.64 5.76 -9.62
C ASN A 145 8.22 4.34 -9.84
N ALA A 146 7.38 3.34 -10.04
CA ALA A 146 7.78 2.06 -10.61
C ALA A 146 8.03 2.15 -12.12
N VAL A 147 7.41 3.14 -12.81
CA VAL A 147 7.47 3.35 -14.26
C VAL A 147 8.27 4.60 -14.62
N VAL A 148 8.02 5.72 -13.92
CA VAL A 148 8.74 6.98 -14.11
C VAL A 148 9.65 7.24 -12.92
N ALA A 149 10.82 7.85 -13.15
CA ALA A 149 11.80 8.08 -12.10
C ALA A 149 11.82 9.53 -11.62
N ILE A 150 12.28 9.72 -10.38
CA ILE A 150 12.69 11.01 -9.82
C ILE A 150 14.19 10.90 -9.53
N ALA A 151 14.99 11.82 -10.05
CA ALA A 151 16.46 11.72 -10.08
C ALA A 151 17.08 11.50 -8.69
N ASN A 152 16.55 12.15 -7.65
CA ASN A 152 17.08 12.05 -6.28
C ASN A 152 16.33 11.04 -5.40
N HIS A 153 15.59 10.08 -5.97
CA HIS A 153 14.82 9.07 -5.23
C HIS A 153 15.18 7.64 -5.67
N ALA A 154 16.46 7.38 -5.96
CA ALA A 154 16.91 6.09 -6.49
C ALA A 154 16.39 4.88 -5.70
N PRO A 155 16.57 4.76 -4.36
CA PRO A 155 16.13 3.58 -3.63
C PRO A 155 14.60 3.42 -3.64
N TYR A 156 13.87 4.53 -3.61
CA TYR A 156 12.41 4.49 -3.69
C TYR A 156 11.92 3.96 -5.03
N CYS A 157 12.42 4.53 -6.15
CA CYS A 157 12.04 4.08 -7.49
C CYS A 157 12.38 2.61 -7.73
N VAL A 158 13.60 2.18 -7.32
CA VAL A 158 14.02 0.78 -7.40
C VAL A 158 13.09 -0.12 -6.58
N SER A 159 12.75 0.28 -5.34
CA SER A 159 11.85 -0.50 -4.50
C SER A 159 10.46 -0.66 -5.13
N LYS A 160 9.92 0.40 -5.76
CA LYS A 160 8.58 0.36 -6.36
C LYS A 160 8.55 -0.41 -7.67
N GLY A 161 9.60 -0.34 -8.49
CA GLY A 161 9.79 -1.25 -9.64
C GLY A 161 9.88 -2.71 -9.20
N GLY A 162 10.60 -2.99 -8.10
CA GLY A 162 10.67 -4.30 -7.48
C GLY A 162 9.31 -4.82 -6.99
N ILE A 163 8.45 -3.95 -6.44
CA ILE A 163 7.08 -4.30 -6.03
C ILE A 163 6.22 -4.75 -7.22
N ASP A 164 6.32 -4.10 -8.38
CA ASP A 164 5.57 -4.52 -9.57
C ASP A 164 6.00 -5.92 -10.04
N GLN A 165 7.29 -6.23 -10.03
CA GLN A 165 7.76 -7.58 -10.35
C GLN A 165 7.39 -8.60 -9.26
N LEU A 166 7.53 -8.25 -7.99
CA LEU A 166 7.12 -9.11 -6.87
C LEU A 166 5.63 -9.46 -6.97
N THR A 167 4.78 -8.50 -7.33
CA THR A 167 3.34 -8.69 -7.53
C THR A 167 3.06 -9.76 -8.58
N LYS A 168 3.74 -9.70 -9.73
CA LYS A 168 3.60 -10.69 -10.82
C LYS A 168 4.05 -12.08 -10.39
N VAL A 169 5.23 -12.18 -9.75
CA VAL A 169 5.75 -13.45 -9.27
C VAL A 169 4.82 -14.09 -8.24
N MET A 170 4.33 -13.29 -7.28
CA MET A 170 3.37 -13.78 -6.28
C MET A 170 2.05 -14.20 -6.92
N ALA A 171 1.52 -13.44 -7.88
CA ALA A 171 0.29 -13.77 -8.59
C ALA A 171 0.39 -15.13 -9.29
N LEU A 172 1.46 -15.35 -10.05
CA LEU A 172 1.70 -16.62 -10.75
C LEU A 172 1.87 -17.79 -9.76
N SER A 173 2.62 -17.58 -8.68
CA SER A 173 2.90 -18.61 -7.68
C SER A 173 1.66 -19.02 -6.87
N LEU A 174 0.72 -18.09 -6.68
CA LEU A 174 -0.46 -18.29 -5.81
C LEU A 174 -1.75 -18.57 -6.59
N ALA A 175 -1.74 -18.38 -7.92
CA ALA A 175 -2.88 -18.69 -8.78
C ALA A 175 -3.42 -20.12 -8.63
N PRO A 176 -2.58 -21.19 -8.46
CA PRO A 176 -3.09 -22.54 -8.25
C PRO A 176 -3.95 -22.71 -6.99
N TYR A 177 -3.87 -21.77 -6.06
CA TYR A 177 -4.68 -21.73 -4.84
C TYR A 177 -5.86 -20.77 -4.94
N GLY A 178 -6.09 -20.14 -6.11
CA GLY A 178 -7.10 -19.12 -6.30
C GLY A 178 -6.82 -17.78 -5.59
N ILE A 179 -5.63 -17.62 -4.99
CA ILE A 179 -5.23 -16.39 -4.29
C ILE A 179 -4.79 -15.37 -5.33
N ARG A 180 -5.41 -14.18 -5.32
CA ARG A 180 -5.08 -13.09 -6.22
C ARG A 180 -4.06 -12.14 -5.61
N VAL A 181 -3.16 -11.64 -6.43
CA VAL A 181 -2.17 -10.64 -6.01
C VAL A 181 -2.13 -9.51 -7.02
N ASN A 182 -2.40 -8.29 -6.58
CA ASN A 182 -2.36 -7.10 -7.44
C ASN A 182 -1.63 -5.96 -6.73
N ALA A 183 -1.33 -4.92 -7.47
CA ALA A 183 -0.76 -3.70 -6.92
C ALA A 183 -1.63 -2.47 -7.23
N ILE A 184 -1.47 -1.43 -6.42
CA ILE A 184 -1.95 -0.10 -6.71
C ILE A 184 -0.73 0.79 -6.87
N GLY A 185 -0.70 1.59 -7.94
CA GLY A 185 0.35 2.57 -8.25
C GLY A 185 -0.17 4.00 -8.09
N PRO A 186 -0.14 4.59 -6.88
CA PRO A 186 -0.58 5.97 -6.69
C PRO A 186 0.31 6.97 -7.38
N GLY A 187 -0.29 8.07 -7.84
CA GLY A 187 0.40 9.30 -8.17
C GLY A 187 0.70 10.16 -6.95
N SER A 188 0.53 11.47 -7.08
CA SER A 188 0.67 12.40 -5.96
C SER A 188 -0.61 12.37 -5.11
N ILE A 189 -0.51 11.86 -3.88
CA ILE A 189 -1.63 11.71 -2.93
C ILE A 189 -1.38 12.56 -1.69
N MET A 190 -2.39 13.26 -1.20
CA MET A 190 -2.33 14.16 -0.05
C MET A 190 -2.15 13.39 1.26
N THR A 191 -0.95 12.93 1.48
CA THR A 191 -0.48 12.32 2.74
C THR A 191 0.36 13.33 3.52
N ASP A 192 0.69 13.03 4.77
CA ASP A 192 1.52 13.91 5.60
C ASP A 192 2.88 14.23 4.95
N ILE A 193 3.44 13.29 4.19
CA ILE A 193 4.67 13.48 3.42
C ILE A 193 4.47 14.56 2.35
N LEU A 194 3.34 14.54 1.64
CA LEU A 194 3.10 15.48 0.56
C LEU A 194 2.56 16.83 1.06
N LYS A 195 1.91 16.88 2.22
CA LYS A 195 1.44 18.15 2.82
C LYS A 195 2.57 19.16 2.97
N ALA A 196 3.75 18.72 3.42
CA ALA A 196 4.91 19.59 3.56
C ALA A 196 5.38 20.18 2.21
N VAL A 197 5.24 19.42 1.12
CA VAL A 197 5.59 19.88 -0.24
C VAL A 197 4.48 20.74 -0.85
N ALA A 198 3.23 20.45 -0.53
CA ALA A 198 2.07 21.16 -1.09
C ALA A 198 1.90 22.59 -0.54
N THR A 199 2.61 22.96 0.54
CA THR A 199 2.67 24.34 1.04
C THR A 199 3.58 25.25 0.20
N ASP A 200 4.50 24.67 -0.57
CA ASP A 200 5.32 25.42 -1.52
C ASP A 200 4.57 25.53 -2.85
N ARG A 201 4.21 26.79 -3.23
CA ARG A 201 3.44 27.09 -4.44
C ARG A 201 4.15 26.60 -5.72
N GLU A 202 5.47 26.70 -5.79
CA GLU A 202 6.23 26.22 -6.96
C GLU A 202 6.29 24.70 -7.02
N ALA A 203 6.50 24.04 -5.89
CA ALA A 203 6.47 22.58 -5.82
C ALA A 203 5.07 22.03 -6.18
N LYS A 204 4.01 22.66 -5.67
CA LYS A 204 2.63 22.34 -6.03
C LYS A 204 2.38 22.52 -7.53
N ARG A 205 2.85 23.64 -8.13
CA ARG A 205 2.76 23.88 -9.58
C ARG A 205 3.46 22.78 -10.38
N ARG A 206 4.65 22.33 -9.98
CA ARG A 206 5.38 21.25 -10.62
C ARG A 206 4.62 19.90 -10.56
N ILE A 207 3.92 19.62 -9.46
CA ILE A 207 3.07 18.44 -9.34
C ILE A 207 1.87 18.54 -10.29
N LEU A 208 1.15 19.65 -10.23
CA LEU A 208 -0.09 19.86 -10.98
C LEU A 208 0.16 19.93 -12.49
N SER A 209 1.27 20.54 -12.96
CA SER A 209 1.63 20.57 -14.37
C SER A 209 1.81 19.19 -15.01
N ARG A 210 1.98 18.14 -14.18
CA ARG A 210 2.10 16.74 -14.62
C ARG A 210 0.89 15.91 -14.25
N THR A 211 -0.20 16.53 -13.79
CA THR A 211 -1.41 15.83 -13.35
C THR A 211 -2.61 16.34 -14.13
N PRO A 212 -3.02 15.68 -15.23
CA PRO A 212 -4.12 16.13 -16.09
C PRO A 212 -5.44 16.45 -15.37
N LEU A 213 -5.76 15.75 -14.28
CA LEU A 213 -6.94 16.06 -13.46
C LEU A 213 -6.82 17.36 -12.66
N GLY A 214 -5.67 18.08 -12.69
CA GLY A 214 -5.47 19.39 -12.10
C GLY A 214 -5.50 19.45 -10.57
N ARG A 215 -5.45 18.31 -9.89
CA ARG A 215 -5.45 18.23 -8.41
C ARG A 215 -4.58 17.11 -7.88
N ILE A 216 -4.22 17.19 -6.63
CA ILE A 216 -3.62 16.10 -5.87
C ILE A 216 -4.75 15.11 -5.50
N GLY A 217 -4.46 13.82 -5.53
CA GLY A 217 -5.41 12.79 -5.13
C GLY A 217 -5.52 12.67 -3.60
N GLU A 218 -6.61 12.09 -3.12
CA GLU A 218 -6.86 11.89 -1.71
C GLU A 218 -6.61 10.41 -1.30
N PRO A 219 -6.19 10.14 -0.05
CA PRO A 219 -5.98 8.78 0.44
C PRO A 219 -7.20 7.86 0.27
N ASP A 220 -8.41 8.40 0.40
CA ASP A 220 -9.65 7.65 0.25
C ASP A 220 -9.89 7.17 -1.19
N GLU A 221 -9.33 7.84 -2.20
CA GLU A 221 -9.40 7.39 -3.59
C GLU A 221 -8.58 6.11 -3.79
N ILE A 222 -7.42 6.03 -3.14
CA ILE A 222 -6.60 4.82 -3.15
C ILE A 222 -7.25 3.70 -2.33
N ALA A 223 -7.82 4.03 -1.17
CA ALA A 223 -8.57 3.07 -0.34
C ALA A 223 -9.76 2.46 -1.09
N SER A 224 -10.43 3.23 -1.96
CA SER A 224 -11.53 2.74 -2.79
C SER A 224 -11.09 1.66 -3.79
N ILE A 225 -9.90 1.83 -4.39
CA ILE A 225 -9.30 0.82 -5.28
C ILE A 225 -8.90 -0.42 -4.46
N ALA A 226 -8.35 -0.23 -3.25
CA ALA A 226 -8.01 -1.34 -2.37
C ALA A 226 -9.25 -2.17 -1.98
N VAL A 227 -10.40 -1.53 -1.73
CA VAL A 227 -11.69 -2.24 -1.51
C VAL A 227 -12.12 -3.00 -2.76
N PHE A 228 -12.04 -2.40 -3.94
CA PHE A 228 -12.36 -3.08 -5.20
C PHE A 228 -11.50 -4.31 -5.40
N LEU A 229 -10.17 -4.20 -5.28
CA LEU A 229 -9.25 -5.33 -5.46
C LEU A 229 -9.43 -6.42 -4.40
N ALA A 230 -9.86 -6.06 -3.18
CA ALA A 230 -10.17 -7.02 -2.13
C ALA A 230 -11.51 -7.74 -2.30
N SER A 231 -12.40 -7.19 -3.11
CA SER A 231 -13.76 -7.68 -3.30
C SER A 231 -13.88 -8.75 -4.41
N PRO A 232 -15.02 -9.45 -4.51
CA PRO A 232 -15.32 -10.34 -5.63
C PRO A 232 -15.39 -9.63 -6.99
N ASP A 233 -15.60 -8.31 -7.03
CA ASP A 233 -15.68 -7.54 -8.28
C ASP A 233 -14.36 -7.61 -9.08
N ALA A 234 -13.23 -7.90 -8.41
CA ALA A 234 -11.92 -8.09 -9.02
C ALA A 234 -11.53 -9.58 -9.20
N SER A 235 -12.51 -10.49 -9.27
CA SER A 235 -12.27 -11.94 -9.27
C SER A 235 -11.41 -12.46 -10.43
N TYR A 236 -11.34 -11.75 -11.53
CA TYR A 236 -10.52 -12.11 -12.72
C TYR A 236 -9.30 -11.22 -12.92
N ILE A 237 -8.90 -10.47 -11.87
CA ILE A 237 -7.74 -9.56 -11.91
C ILE A 237 -6.66 -10.11 -10.96
N THR A 238 -5.49 -10.48 -11.53
CA THR A 238 -4.31 -10.90 -10.77
C THR A 238 -3.03 -10.61 -11.56
N GLY A 239 -1.98 -10.18 -10.87
CA GLY A 239 -0.69 -9.80 -11.45
C GLY A 239 -0.61 -8.37 -11.98
N GLU A 240 -1.67 -7.58 -11.80
CA GLU A 240 -1.80 -6.24 -12.37
C GLU A 240 -1.46 -5.13 -11.38
N THR A 241 -0.96 -4.00 -11.92
CA THR A 241 -0.82 -2.74 -11.18
C THR A 241 -1.83 -1.73 -11.70
N ILE A 242 -2.78 -1.33 -10.84
CA ILE A 242 -3.75 -0.27 -11.17
C ILE A 242 -3.17 1.08 -10.77
N TYR A 243 -2.87 1.92 -11.76
CA TYR A 243 -2.38 3.28 -11.53
C TYR A 243 -3.54 4.25 -11.26
N ALA A 244 -3.41 5.00 -10.16
CA ALA A 244 -4.34 6.06 -9.76
C ALA A 244 -3.54 7.35 -9.58
N ASP A 245 -3.33 8.08 -10.66
CA ASP A 245 -2.31 9.12 -10.78
C ASP A 245 -2.81 10.42 -11.40
N GLY A 246 -4.11 10.54 -11.60
CA GLY A 246 -4.72 11.72 -12.24
C GLY A 246 -4.36 11.88 -13.71
N GLY A 247 -3.94 10.79 -14.39
CA GLY A 247 -3.57 10.76 -15.80
C GLY A 247 -2.09 11.02 -16.07
N ARG A 248 -1.24 11.03 -15.03
CA ARG A 248 0.17 11.42 -15.16
C ARG A 248 0.99 10.49 -16.04
N LEU A 249 0.83 9.19 -15.94
CA LEU A 249 1.62 8.23 -16.74
C LEU A 249 1.33 8.32 -18.24
N GLY A 250 0.10 8.71 -18.62
CA GLY A 250 -0.28 8.88 -20.02
C GLY A 250 0.14 10.23 -20.62
N LEU A 251 0.63 11.15 -19.80
CA LEU A 251 0.96 12.52 -20.22
C LEU A 251 2.38 12.61 -20.77
N ASN A 252 2.49 12.99 -22.05
CA ASN A 252 3.81 13.17 -22.70
C ASN A 252 4.46 14.54 -22.37
N TYR A 253 3.63 15.59 -22.17
CA TYR A 253 4.09 16.95 -21.87
C TYR A 253 3.60 17.41 -20.49
N THR A 254 3.38 18.70 -20.33
CA THR A 254 2.74 19.30 -19.15
C THR A 254 1.38 19.87 -19.52
N VAL A 255 0.50 20.04 -18.53
CA VAL A 255 -0.76 20.76 -18.68
C VAL A 255 -0.66 22.14 -18.05
N PRO A 256 -1.46 23.14 -18.52
CA PRO A 256 -1.58 24.42 -17.84
C PRO A 256 -2.01 24.25 -16.37
N VAL A 257 -1.51 25.10 -15.51
CA VAL A 257 -1.90 25.14 -14.09
C VAL A 257 -2.52 26.49 -13.81
N GLU A 258 -3.81 26.49 -13.51
CA GLU A 258 -4.54 27.69 -13.12
C GLU A 258 -4.05 28.18 -11.76
N ASP A 259 -3.91 29.51 -11.59
CA ASP A 259 -3.42 30.09 -10.34
C ASP A 259 -4.34 29.75 -9.14
N ALA A 260 -5.64 29.69 -9.36
CA ALA A 260 -6.62 29.27 -8.35
C ALA A 260 -6.42 27.83 -7.82
N ALA A 261 -5.75 26.95 -8.56
CA ALA A 261 -5.43 25.59 -8.11
C ALA A 261 -4.19 25.54 -7.20
N LEU A 262 -3.48 26.68 -7.03
CA LEU A 262 -2.27 26.78 -6.22
C LEU A 262 -2.55 27.27 -4.79
N ASP A 263 -3.70 27.90 -4.59
CA ASP A 263 -4.18 28.35 -3.28
C ASP A 263 -4.88 27.19 -2.55
#